data_7a074b711d1d3f9e0cf4643474d21915
#
_entry.id   7a074b711d1d3f9e0cf4643474d21915
#
_cell.length_a   1.000
_cell.length_b   1.000
_cell.length_c   1.000
_cell.angle_alpha   90.00
_cell.angle_beta   90.00
_cell.angle_gamma   90.00
#
_symmetry.space_group_name_H-M   'P 1'
#
loop_
_entity.id
_entity.type
_entity.pdbx_description
1 polymer ?
#
loop_
_entity_poly.entity_id
_entity_poly.type
_entity_poly.pdbx_seq_one_letter_code
_entity_poly.pdbx_strand_id
1 'polypeptide(L)'
;MPGMITYGREMIRIGVKNRIERSTNGGTSWSSLYTGSSCGEFRDLLPYGNELLAVTSKGVYVSKNAGLSWSSRCTSSSYGEFLSLADSGKELLATTSKGLYRSKDGGRNWSKK
;
A
#
# COMPACT_ATOMS: atom_id res chain seq x y z
N MET A 1 -10.42 8.57 0.81
CA MET A 1 -9.12 9.19 0.72
C MET A 1 -8.03 8.14 0.71
N PRO A 2 -7.28 8.05 -0.38
CA PRO A 2 -6.18 7.10 -0.40
C PRO A 2 -5.14 7.50 0.64
N GLY A 3 -4.42 6.54 1.14
CA GLY A 3 -3.37 6.78 2.11
C GLY A 3 -3.81 6.76 3.56
N MET A 4 -5.08 6.47 3.83
CA MET A 4 -5.54 6.29 5.21
C MET A 4 -6.49 5.11 5.28
N ILE A 5 -6.24 4.19 6.18
CA ILE A 5 -7.04 2.97 6.33
C ILE A 5 -7.25 2.65 7.79
N THR A 6 -8.25 1.79 8.05
CA THR A 6 -8.43 1.15 9.36
C THR A 6 -7.89 -0.27 9.26
N TYR A 7 -7.03 -0.65 10.18
CA TYR A 7 -6.41 -1.97 10.19
C TYR A 7 -6.49 -2.55 11.60
N GLY A 8 -7.44 -3.47 11.77
CA GLY A 8 -7.75 -3.96 13.10
C GLY A 8 -8.36 -2.85 13.94
N ARG A 9 -7.75 -2.56 15.08
CA ARG A 9 -8.20 -1.48 15.97
C ARG A 9 -7.41 -0.20 15.78
N GLU A 10 -6.55 -0.20 14.79
CA GLU A 10 -5.65 0.92 14.55
C GLU A 10 -5.99 1.60 13.24
N MET A 11 -5.59 2.85 13.14
CA MET A 11 -5.65 3.55 11.88
C MET A 11 -4.22 3.76 11.40
N ILE A 12 -4.03 3.58 10.10
CA ILE A 12 -2.71 3.72 9.47
C ILE A 12 -2.85 4.68 8.31
N ARG A 13 -1.90 5.59 8.19
CA ARG A 13 -1.93 6.57 7.11
C ARG A 13 -0.55 6.87 6.56
N ILE A 14 -0.53 7.40 5.35
CA ILE A 14 0.66 8.01 4.78
C ILE A 14 0.67 9.45 5.27
N GLY A 15 1.64 9.78 6.11
CA GLY A 15 1.76 11.12 6.66
C GLY A 15 2.70 11.99 5.86
N VAL A 16 3.03 13.16 6.44
CA VAL A 16 3.98 14.07 5.80
C VAL A 16 5.35 13.44 5.74
N LYS A 17 6.18 13.89 4.80
CA LYS A 17 7.55 13.39 4.62
C LYS A 17 7.61 11.89 4.36
N ASN A 18 6.57 11.35 3.74
CA ASN A 18 6.55 9.95 3.32
C ASN A 18 6.64 8.97 4.49
N ARG A 19 5.99 9.27 5.60
CA ARG A 19 5.96 8.40 6.77
C ARG A 19 4.74 7.52 6.77
N ILE A 20 4.89 6.30 7.29
CA ILE A 20 3.74 5.50 7.65
C ILE A 20 3.47 5.76 9.13
N GLU A 21 2.26 6.22 9.44
CA GLU A 21 1.88 6.61 10.79
C GLU A 21 0.72 5.79 11.30
N ARG A 22 0.67 5.61 12.60
CA ARG A 22 -0.36 4.81 13.27
C ARG A 22 -1.03 5.61 14.35
N SER A 23 -2.34 5.45 14.48
CA SER A 23 -3.11 5.96 15.61
C SER A 23 -3.82 4.81 16.29
N THR A 24 -3.76 4.77 17.61
CA THR A 24 -4.48 3.77 18.42
C THR A 24 -5.63 4.40 19.19
N ASN A 25 -5.96 5.65 18.93
CA ASN A 25 -7.00 6.39 19.63
C ASN A 25 -7.96 7.11 18.69
N GLY A 26 -8.24 6.46 17.56
CA GLY A 26 -9.25 6.97 16.64
C GLY A 26 -8.82 8.16 15.80
N GLY A 27 -7.52 8.38 15.66
CA GLY A 27 -7.00 9.49 14.88
C GLY A 27 -6.69 10.74 15.68
N THR A 28 -6.80 10.65 17.01
CA THR A 28 -6.53 11.80 17.88
C THR A 28 -5.04 12.14 17.89
N SER A 29 -4.21 11.11 17.95
CA SER A 29 -2.76 11.31 17.87
C SER A 29 -2.14 10.22 17.02
N TRP A 30 -0.99 10.52 16.44
CA TRP A 30 -0.31 9.64 15.48
C TRP A 30 1.15 9.49 15.84
N SER A 31 1.67 8.28 15.66
CA SER A 31 3.10 8.02 15.83
C SER A 31 3.67 7.39 14.58
N SER A 32 4.95 7.63 14.32
CA SER A 32 5.61 7.09 13.15
C SER A 32 5.86 5.61 13.30
N LEU A 33 5.53 4.82 12.27
CA LEU A 33 5.86 3.41 12.20
C LEU A 33 7.07 3.19 11.31
N TYR A 34 7.12 3.87 10.18
CA TYR A 34 8.14 3.65 9.17
C TYR A 34 8.49 4.98 8.53
N THR A 35 9.76 5.32 8.52
CA THR A 35 10.23 6.61 8.01
C THR A 35 11.30 6.45 6.93
N GLY A 36 11.60 5.23 6.51
CA GLY A 36 12.62 4.99 5.50
C GLY A 36 12.19 5.43 4.12
N SER A 37 13.15 5.52 3.21
CA SER A 37 12.89 5.88 1.83
C SER A 37 13.21 4.74 0.86
N SER A 38 13.59 3.58 1.38
CA SER A 38 13.97 2.45 0.52
C SER A 38 12.81 1.90 -0.30
N CYS A 39 11.57 2.10 0.16
CA CYS A 39 10.38 1.67 -0.58
C CYS A 39 9.94 2.67 -1.64
N GLY A 40 10.54 3.85 -1.70
CA GLY A 40 10.08 4.93 -2.55
C GLY A 40 9.00 5.75 -1.87
N GLU A 41 8.29 6.52 -2.65
CA GLU A 41 7.24 7.39 -2.14
C GLU A 41 5.93 6.63 -2.03
N PHE A 42 5.36 6.54 -0.83
CA PHE A 42 4.08 5.85 -0.62
C PHE A 42 2.95 6.65 -1.24
N ARG A 43 2.06 5.96 -1.96
CA ARG A 43 0.93 6.60 -2.65
C ARG A 43 -0.42 6.08 -2.21
N ASP A 44 -0.50 4.82 -1.78
CA ASP A 44 -1.76 4.24 -1.33
C ASP A 44 -1.49 3.05 -0.43
N LEU A 45 -2.46 2.74 0.42
CA LEU A 45 -2.41 1.62 1.36
C LEU A 45 -3.67 0.79 1.19
N LEU A 46 -3.56 -0.53 1.38
CA LEU A 46 -4.71 -1.42 1.31
C LEU A 46 -4.50 -2.60 2.25
N PRO A 47 -5.40 -2.82 3.24
CA PRO A 47 -5.35 -4.05 4.00
C PRO A 47 -5.85 -5.21 3.13
N TYR A 48 -5.13 -6.33 3.16
CA TYR A 48 -5.46 -7.48 2.32
C TYR A 48 -5.12 -8.75 3.08
N GLY A 49 -6.15 -9.41 3.60
CA GLY A 49 -5.95 -10.59 4.44
C GLY A 49 -5.17 -10.24 5.68
N ASN A 50 -4.09 -10.95 5.92
CA ASN A 50 -3.22 -10.69 7.07
C ASN A 50 -2.08 -9.74 6.75
N GLU A 51 -2.12 -9.11 5.59
CA GLU A 51 -1.03 -8.26 5.12
C GLU A 51 -1.54 -6.85 4.87
N LEU A 52 -0.61 -5.91 4.86
CA LEU A 52 -0.88 -4.55 4.46
C LEU A 52 -0.11 -4.30 3.18
N LEU A 53 -0.81 -3.90 2.13
CA LEU A 53 -0.20 -3.61 0.85
C LEU A 53 -0.06 -2.11 0.66
N ALA A 54 0.98 -1.71 -0.06
CA ALA A 54 1.18 -0.32 -0.42
C ALA A 54 1.67 -0.24 -1.85
N VAL A 55 1.26 0.82 -2.54
CA VAL A 55 1.88 1.17 -3.82
C VAL A 55 2.75 2.39 -3.59
N THR A 56 3.92 2.38 -4.20
CA THR A 56 4.91 3.45 -4.05
C THR A 56 5.46 3.81 -5.41
N SER A 57 6.33 4.81 -5.44
CA SER A 57 7.02 5.17 -6.68
C SER A 57 7.90 4.05 -7.23
N LYS A 58 8.19 3.01 -6.43
CA LYS A 58 8.99 1.86 -6.86
C LYS A 58 8.18 0.61 -7.14
N GLY A 59 6.89 0.60 -6.84
CA GLY A 59 6.03 -0.55 -7.12
C GLY A 59 5.14 -0.92 -5.96
N VAL A 60 4.85 -2.22 -5.84
CA VAL A 60 3.98 -2.76 -4.79
C VAL A 60 4.83 -3.33 -3.68
N TYR A 61 4.51 -2.95 -2.46
CA TYR A 61 5.21 -3.42 -1.26
C TYR A 61 4.21 -4.05 -0.30
N VAL A 62 4.71 -4.91 0.58
CA VAL A 62 3.88 -5.60 1.55
C VAL A 62 4.50 -5.50 2.93
N SER A 63 3.64 -5.30 3.93
CA SER A 63 4.03 -5.37 5.33
C SER A 63 3.25 -6.49 6.01
N LYS A 64 3.94 -7.33 6.76
CA LYS A 64 3.33 -8.42 7.53
C LYS A 64 3.28 -8.09 9.01
N ASN A 65 3.67 -6.88 9.39
CA ASN A 65 3.71 -6.44 10.78
C ASN A 65 3.06 -5.07 10.94
N ALA A 66 1.94 -4.87 10.25
CA ALA A 66 1.05 -3.71 10.39
C ALA A 66 1.70 -2.37 10.00
N GLY A 67 2.65 -2.41 9.05
CA GLY A 67 3.26 -1.20 8.53
C GLY A 67 4.60 -0.86 9.14
N LEU A 68 5.09 -1.69 10.06
CA LEU A 68 6.36 -1.41 10.73
C LEU A 68 7.55 -1.61 9.80
N SER A 69 7.51 -2.66 8.98
CA SER A 69 8.53 -2.88 7.96
C SER A 69 7.91 -3.37 6.68
N TRP A 70 8.59 -3.18 5.56
CA TRP A 70 8.05 -3.43 4.24
C TRP A 70 9.02 -4.22 3.37
N SER A 71 8.47 -5.08 2.53
CA SER A 71 9.23 -5.84 1.54
C SER A 71 8.65 -5.60 0.17
N SER A 72 9.49 -5.66 -0.87
CA SER A 72 9.00 -5.50 -2.23
C SER A 72 8.19 -6.73 -2.65
N ARG A 73 7.11 -6.51 -3.37
CA ARG A 73 6.31 -7.59 -3.92
C ARG A 73 6.29 -7.55 -5.44
N CYS A 74 6.17 -6.39 -6.03
CA CYS A 74 6.24 -6.23 -7.47
C CYS A 74 6.85 -4.88 -7.79
N THR A 75 8.05 -4.88 -8.37
CA THR A 75 8.76 -3.64 -8.70
C THR A 75 8.98 -3.48 -10.19
N SER A 76 8.28 -4.27 -11.01
CA SER A 76 8.40 -4.18 -12.46
C SER A 76 7.84 -2.87 -12.98
N SER A 77 8.56 -2.20 -13.86
CA SER A 77 8.10 -0.97 -14.49
C SER A 77 7.24 -1.23 -15.72
N SER A 78 7.06 -2.49 -16.10
CA SER A 78 6.29 -2.81 -17.30
C SER A 78 4.81 -2.48 -17.16
N TYR A 79 4.31 -2.38 -15.94
CA TYR A 79 2.91 -2.02 -15.66
C TYR A 79 2.70 -0.51 -15.60
N GLY A 80 3.76 0.27 -15.70
CA GLY A 80 3.71 1.70 -15.46
C GLY A 80 3.90 2.02 -13.98
N GLU A 81 3.52 3.22 -13.61
CA GLU A 81 3.68 3.72 -12.26
C GLU A 81 2.42 3.41 -11.46
N PHE A 82 2.54 2.65 -10.39
CA PHE A 82 1.39 2.32 -9.55
C PHE A 82 0.92 3.56 -8.80
N LEU A 83 -0.38 3.84 -8.86
CA LEU A 83 -0.95 5.03 -8.27
C LEU A 83 -1.92 4.72 -7.13
N SER A 84 -2.72 3.64 -7.24
CA SER A 84 -3.67 3.27 -6.21
C SER A 84 -3.99 1.79 -6.27
N LEU A 85 -4.53 1.27 -5.16
CA LEU A 85 -4.97 -0.12 -5.03
C LEU A 85 -6.41 -0.18 -4.60
N ALA A 86 -7.10 -1.25 -5.02
CA ALA A 86 -8.44 -1.56 -4.55
C ALA A 86 -8.60 -3.07 -4.49
N ASP A 87 -9.49 -3.54 -3.60
CA ASP A 87 -9.82 -4.94 -3.46
C ASP A 87 -11.23 -5.15 -3.97
N SER A 88 -11.39 -5.96 -5.02
CA SER A 88 -12.71 -6.22 -5.59
C SER A 88 -13.40 -7.42 -4.96
N GLY A 89 -12.76 -8.07 -3.98
CA GLY A 89 -13.25 -9.28 -3.35
C GLY A 89 -12.67 -10.54 -3.95
N LYS A 90 -12.46 -10.59 -5.24
CA LYS A 90 -11.88 -11.74 -5.93
C LYS A 90 -10.47 -11.49 -6.41
N GLU A 91 -10.11 -10.25 -6.56
CA GLU A 91 -8.80 -9.89 -7.08
C GLU A 91 -8.43 -8.48 -6.61
N LEU A 92 -7.15 -8.17 -6.73
CA LEU A 92 -6.67 -6.83 -6.48
C LEU A 92 -6.73 -6.04 -7.77
N LEU A 93 -7.05 -4.76 -7.66
CA LEU A 93 -7.02 -3.83 -8.77
C LEU A 93 -6.00 -2.75 -8.49
N ALA A 94 -5.28 -2.36 -9.51
CA ALA A 94 -4.32 -1.26 -9.39
C ALA A 94 -4.52 -0.29 -10.54
N THR A 95 -4.56 0.99 -10.20
CA THR A 95 -4.53 2.04 -11.21
C THR A 95 -3.08 2.42 -11.41
N THR A 96 -2.64 2.42 -12.66
CA THR A 96 -1.27 2.79 -13.02
C THR A 96 -1.27 3.85 -14.08
N SER A 97 -0.09 4.39 -14.37
CA SER A 97 0.04 5.37 -15.45
C SER A 97 -0.27 4.77 -16.84
N LYS A 98 -0.32 3.44 -16.95
CA LYS A 98 -0.67 2.76 -18.20
C LYS A 98 -2.09 2.19 -18.21
N GLY A 99 -2.86 2.42 -17.15
CA GLY A 99 -4.24 2.00 -17.09
C GLY A 99 -4.54 1.13 -15.88
N LEU A 100 -5.60 0.35 -15.97
CA LEU A 100 -6.07 -0.49 -14.88
C LEU A 100 -5.55 -1.91 -15.03
N TYR A 101 -4.98 -2.44 -13.97
CA TYR A 101 -4.45 -3.79 -13.91
C TYR A 101 -5.11 -4.59 -12.79
N ARG A 102 -5.08 -5.91 -12.91
CA ARG A 102 -5.60 -6.81 -11.88
C ARG A 102 -4.57 -7.85 -11.51
N SER A 103 -4.64 -8.32 -10.28
CA SER A 103 -3.79 -9.39 -9.77
C SER A 103 -4.65 -10.41 -9.05
N LYS A 104 -4.40 -11.70 -9.32
CA LYS A 104 -5.07 -12.81 -8.65
C LYS A 104 -4.17 -13.51 -7.65
N ASP A 105 -2.96 -13.02 -7.45
CA ASP A 105 -1.96 -13.67 -6.59
C ASP A 105 -1.41 -12.71 -5.53
N GLY A 106 -2.25 -11.80 -5.07
CA GLY A 106 -1.90 -10.92 -3.96
C GLY A 106 -0.97 -9.78 -4.34
N GLY A 107 -0.93 -9.42 -5.62
CA GLY A 107 -0.12 -8.31 -6.08
C GLY A 107 1.24 -8.69 -6.62
N ARG A 108 1.51 -9.98 -6.76
CA ARG A 108 2.80 -10.43 -7.29
C ARG A 108 2.88 -10.28 -8.80
N ASN A 109 1.82 -10.67 -9.49
CA ASN A 109 1.75 -10.54 -10.95
C ASN A 109 0.47 -9.81 -11.33
N TRP A 110 0.52 -9.05 -12.40
CA TRP A 110 -0.58 -8.20 -12.83
C TRP A 110 -0.89 -8.41 -14.30
N SER A 111 -2.16 -8.29 -14.66
CA SER A 111 -2.63 -8.36 -16.04
C SER A 111 -3.48 -7.13 -16.32
N LYS A 112 -3.41 -6.66 -17.55
CA LYS A 112 -4.22 -5.52 -17.96
C LYS A 112 -5.69 -5.87 -17.89
N LYS A 113 -6.46 -5.00 -17.29
CA LYS A 113 -7.89 -5.23 -17.15
C LYS A 113 -8.69 -4.58 -18.29
#